data_aab15d2c427d4b8855f6196a82744cbf
#
_entry.id   aab15d2c427d4b8855f6196a82744cbf
#
_cell.length_a   1.000
_cell.length_b   1.000
_cell.length_c   1.000
_cell.angle_alpha   90.00
_cell.angle_beta   90.00
_cell.angle_gamma   90.00
#
_symmetry.space_group_name_H-M   'P 1'
#
loop_
_entity.id
_entity.type
_entity.pdbx_description
1 polymer ?
#
loop_
_entity_poly.entity_id
_entity_poly.type
_entity_poly.pdbx_seq_one_letter_code
_entity_poly.pdbx_strand_id
1 'polypeptide(L)'
;MKKIFGNLFLVAVAVTVFASCENKERNTEELIDPWLRERTPVNVRFESQIGPAIISQDWRNDETGSVSVSLITTGLDMSAVKVVALDFKYPESEFCPTANIGPGDTIDLSDGSAEFVVTAKNGETRTYTVTYSVFTDTLEGTYSFTKVGGLLDTSGAVPLASLVMIGGFEGWITYCQVMDKYWIWTNDYNPRHEDDNTLSFRLERADDQTGETFGTVVNTPGPDGKYANYIFKTYDINEQYRLIPAGKSRWAKHGDGYITIYAYEDTEYKTPLHKLELLEKGDHKFWSEAVQAEGGSAEKTVNVPELALHRSFGPGPFNNETSNWGDERWYANNIRNVFWLIKKDSDSALPEHDEYLNAE
;
A
#
# COMPACT_ATOMS: atom_id res chain seq x y z
N MET A 1 -76.19 33.55 42.19
CA MET A 1 -75.86 33.24 40.79
C MET A 1 -74.35 33.01 40.46
N LYS A 2 -73.36 33.54 41.22
CA LYS A 2 -71.92 33.35 40.92
C LYS A 2 -71.35 31.92 41.22
N LYS A 3 -71.94 31.12 42.09
CA LYS A 3 -71.39 29.78 42.44
C LYS A 3 -71.88 28.67 41.49
N ILE A 4 -72.91 28.85 40.74
CA ILE A 4 -73.43 27.86 39.81
C ILE A 4 -72.64 27.87 38.51
N PHE A 5 -72.18 29.05 38.05
CA PHE A 5 -71.38 29.14 36.85
C PHE A 5 -69.91 28.60 37.03
N GLY A 6 -69.38 28.69 38.25
CA GLY A 6 -68.07 28.11 38.53
C GLY A 6 -68.02 26.58 38.47
N ASN A 7 -69.01 25.92 38.97
CA ASN A 7 -69.11 24.46 38.94
C ASN A 7 -69.40 23.92 37.54
N LEU A 8 -70.17 24.65 36.72
CA LEU A 8 -70.44 24.24 35.34
C LEU A 8 -69.24 24.32 34.45
N PHE A 9 -68.41 25.34 34.70
CA PHE A 9 -67.14 25.53 33.93
C PHE A 9 -66.11 24.45 34.31
N LEU A 10 -66.06 24.04 35.59
CA LEU A 10 -65.12 23.01 36.06
C LEU A 10 -65.51 21.64 35.53
N VAL A 11 -66.81 21.35 35.42
CA VAL A 11 -67.32 20.08 34.82
C VAL A 11 -67.07 20.05 33.32
N ALA A 12 -67.25 21.19 32.61
CA ALA A 12 -66.99 21.28 31.18
C ALA A 12 -65.50 21.11 30.87
N VAL A 13 -64.58 21.68 31.67
CA VAL A 13 -63.13 21.51 31.51
C VAL A 13 -62.70 20.07 31.87
N ALA A 14 -63.28 19.47 32.88
CA ALA A 14 -63.03 18.07 33.23
C ALA A 14 -63.48 17.10 32.12
N VAL A 15 -64.63 17.35 31.51
CA VAL A 15 -65.14 16.49 30.40
C VAL A 15 -64.28 16.69 29.14
N THR A 16 -63.79 17.91 28.84
CA THR A 16 -62.91 18.13 27.70
C THR A 16 -61.52 17.55 27.92
N VAL A 17 -61.00 17.50 29.15
CA VAL A 17 -59.73 16.83 29.47
C VAL A 17 -59.86 15.31 29.37
N PHE A 18 -60.99 14.73 29.75
CA PHE A 18 -61.24 13.28 29.58
C PHE A 18 -61.59 12.93 28.13
N ALA A 19 -62.20 13.80 27.35
CA ALA A 19 -62.44 13.57 25.93
C ALA A 19 -61.17 13.67 25.06
N SER A 20 -60.12 14.34 25.56
CA SER A 20 -58.81 14.35 24.88
C SER A 20 -57.94 13.13 25.18
N CYS A 21 -58.38 12.29 26.13
CA CYS A 21 -57.85 10.94 26.39
C CYS A 21 -58.76 9.86 25.78
N GLU A 22 -59.44 10.15 24.66
CA GLU A 22 -59.81 9.04 23.82
C GLU A 22 -58.51 8.31 23.46
N ASN A 23 -58.38 7.11 24.05
CA ASN A 23 -57.51 6.09 23.49
C ASN A 23 -57.87 6.04 22.00
N LYS A 24 -57.09 6.74 21.15
CA LYS A 24 -56.85 6.15 19.86
C LYS A 24 -56.37 4.75 20.23
N GLU A 25 -57.27 3.78 20.05
CA GLU A 25 -56.83 2.40 19.94
C GLU A 25 -55.62 2.52 19.01
N ARG A 26 -54.44 2.52 19.59
CA ARG A 26 -53.25 2.35 18.81
C ARG A 26 -53.51 1.02 18.18
N ASN A 27 -53.75 1.08 16.87
CA ASN A 27 -53.91 -0.09 16.06
C ASN A 27 -52.72 -0.95 16.43
N THR A 28 -52.96 -1.99 17.22
CA THR A 28 -51.87 -2.87 17.68
C THR A 28 -51.20 -3.54 16.50
N GLU A 29 -51.82 -3.49 15.32
CA GLU A 29 -51.23 -3.84 14.04
C GLU A 29 -50.20 -2.83 13.55
N GLU A 30 -50.20 -1.58 14.05
CA GLU A 30 -49.13 -0.59 13.74
C GLU A 30 -47.96 -0.64 14.73
N LEU A 31 -48.07 -1.36 15.83
CA LEU A 31 -46.97 -1.68 16.73
C LEU A 31 -46.24 -2.94 16.25
N ILE A 32 -45.81 -2.94 15.00
CA ILE A 32 -44.83 -3.93 14.56
C ILE A 32 -43.59 -3.72 15.41
N ASP A 33 -43.16 -4.77 16.10
CA ASP A 33 -41.93 -4.79 16.86
C ASP A 33 -40.81 -4.22 15.97
N PRO A 34 -40.12 -3.13 16.38
CA PRO A 34 -39.09 -2.54 15.57
C PRO A 34 -38.01 -3.52 15.07
N TRP A 35 -37.80 -4.60 15.84
CA TRP A 35 -36.88 -5.66 15.46
C TRP A 35 -37.34 -6.49 14.26
N LEU A 36 -38.65 -6.61 14.04
CA LEU A 36 -39.20 -7.28 12.86
C LEU A 36 -38.97 -6.49 11.56
N ARG A 37 -38.63 -5.21 11.70
CA ARG A 37 -38.30 -4.31 10.57
C ARG A 37 -36.78 -4.19 10.34
N GLU A 38 -35.96 -4.84 11.18
CA GLU A 38 -34.49 -4.76 11.04
C GLU A 38 -34.05 -5.40 9.72
N ARG A 39 -33.32 -4.65 8.93
CA ARG A 39 -32.83 -5.04 7.63
C ARG A 39 -31.46 -4.37 7.30
N THR A 40 -30.71 -4.06 8.37
CA THR A 40 -29.40 -3.41 8.24
C THR A 40 -28.29 -4.44 8.37
N PRO A 41 -27.45 -4.63 7.37
CA PRO A 41 -26.19 -5.37 7.54
C PRO A 41 -25.28 -4.63 8.51
N VAL A 42 -24.56 -5.36 9.33
CA VAL A 42 -23.53 -4.82 10.23
C VAL A 42 -22.14 -5.04 9.68
N ASN A 43 -22.00 -5.99 8.77
CA ASN A 43 -20.77 -6.26 8.06
C ASN A 43 -21.09 -6.74 6.65
N VAL A 44 -20.37 -6.18 5.68
CA VAL A 44 -20.39 -6.63 4.27
C VAL A 44 -18.95 -6.71 3.84
N ARG A 45 -18.55 -7.86 3.31
CA ARG A 45 -17.18 -8.06 2.84
C ARG A 45 -17.15 -8.79 1.51
N PHE A 46 -16.34 -8.29 0.62
CA PHE A 46 -16.06 -8.87 -0.68
C PHE A 46 -14.62 -9.37 -0.75
N GLU A 47 -14.33 -10.24 -1.71
CA GLU A 47 -12.96 -10.63 -1.99
C GLU A 47 -12.12 -9.41 -2.40
N SER A 48 -10.83 -9.41 -2.07
CA SER A 48 -9.89 -8.30 -2.31
C SER A 48 -10.31 -6.96 -1.70
N GLN A 49 -11.26 -6.96 -0.76
CA GLN A 49 -11.65 -5.76 -0.02
C GLN A 49 -10.62 -5.42 1.04
N ILE A 50 -10.30 -4.12 1.14
CA ILE A 50 -9.41 -3.53 2.13
C ILE A 50 -10.23 -2.66 3.08
N GLY A 51 -10.08 -2.92 4.38
CA GLY A 51 -10.83 -2.24 5.43
C GLY A 51 -12.31 -2.61 5.49
N PRO A 52 -13.04 -2.06 6.45
CA PRO A 52 -14.46 -2.29 6.61
C PRO A 52 -15.28 -1.61 5.52
N ALA A 53 -16.41 -2.20 5.17
CA ALA A 53 -17.41 -1.53 4.35
C ALA A 53 -18.02 -0.34 5.10
N ILE A 54 -18.27 0.75 4.40
CA ILE A 54 -19.07 1.87 4.91
C ILE A 54 -20.52 1.63 4.52
N ILE A 55 -21.34 1.26 5.50
CA ILE A 55 -22.75 0.98 5.32
C ILE A 55 -23.57 2.20 5.76
N SER A 56 -24.37 2.73 4.87
CA SER A 56 -25.23 3.88 5.12
C SER A 56 -26.67 3.62 4.74
N GLN A 57 -27.58 4.28 5.43
CA GLN A 57 -29.01 4.23 5.16
C GLN A 57 -29.52 5.65 4.92
N ASP A 58 -30.42 5.81 3.98
CA ASP A 58 -31.13 7.06 3.84
C ASP A 58 -32.26 7.12 4.88
N TRP A 59 -32.10 7.98 5.88
CA TRP A 59 -33.12 8.19 6.93
C TRP A 59 -34.42 8.80 6.38
N ARG A 60 -34.40 9.36 5.17
CA ARG A 60 -35.55 9.93 4.48
C ARG A 60 -36.26 8.91 3.60
N ASN A 61 -35.50 7.93 3.11
CA ASN A 61 -36.01 6.83 2.31
C ASN A 61 -35.56 5.51 2.90
N ASP A 62 -36.44 4.90 3.68
CA ASP A 62 -36.18 3.65 4.40
C ASP A 62 -36.02 2.43 3.47
N GLU A 63 -36.32 2.59 2.17
CA GLU A 63 -36.28 1.51 1.18
C GLU A 63 -34.88 1.40 0.53
N THR A 64 -33.99 2.35 0.75
CA THR A 64 -32.67 2.38 0.13
C THR A 64 -31.54 2.49 1.15
N GLY A 65 -30.40 1.96 0.79
CA GLY A 65 -29.13 2.08 1.51
C GLY A 65 -27.96 2.02 0.57
N SER A 66 -26.78 2.26 1.08
CA SER A 66 -25.53 2.15 0.31
C SER A 66 -24.47 1.38 1.07
N VAL A 67 -23.60 0.71 0.32
CA VAL A 67 -22.41 0.03 0.79
C VAL A 67 -21.24 0.51 -0.06
N SER A 68 -20.26 1.17 0.56
CA SER A 68 -19.06 1.61 -0.13
C SER A 68 -17.85 0.82 0.39
N VAL A 69 -17.09 0.25 -0.53
CA VAL A 69 -15.92 -0.57 -0.22
C VAL A 69 -14.68 -0.09 -0.97
N SER A 70 -13.50 -0.45 -0.47
CA SER A 70 -12.22 -0.27 -1.17
C SER A 70 -11.74 -1.64 -1.65
N LEU A 71 -11.47 -1.79 -2.95
CA LEU A 71 -11.06 -3.06 -3.55
C LEU A 71 -9.69 -2.95 -4.23
N ILE A 72 -8.86 -3.98 -4.07
CA ILE A 72 -7.75 -4.21 -4.99
C ILE A 72 -8.32 -4.90 -6.21
N THR A 73 -8.30 -4.20 -7.35
CA THR A 73 -8.90 -4.70 -8.61
C THR A 73 -7.94 -5.52 -9.45
N THR A 74 -6.65 -5.53 -9.10
CA THR A 74 -5.63 -6.31 -9.80
C THR A 74 -5.94 -7.80 -9.70
N GLY A 75 -6.13 -8.45 -10.84
CA GLY A 75 -6.45 -9.88 -10.91
C GLY A 75 -7.87 -10.26 -10.45
N LEU A 76 -8.71 -9.28 -10.09
CA LEU A 76 -10.09 -9.49 -9.66
C LEU A 76 -11.04 -9.48 -10.88
N ASP A 77 -11.87 -10.50 -11.00
CA ASP A 77 -12.95 -10.52 -11.99
C ASP A 77 -14.11 -9.65 -11.50
N MET A 78 -14.17 -8.40 -12.01
CA MET A 78 -15.20 -7.43 -11.61
C MET A 78 -16.62 -7.85 -12.01
N SER A 79 -16.78 -8.77 -12.96
CA SER A 79 -18.10 -9.30 -13.34
C SER A 79 -18.62 -10.37 -12.38
N ALA A 80 -17.77 -10.88 -11.46
CA ALA A 80 -18.09 -11.99 -10.57
C ALA A 80 -17.40 -11.87 -9.20
N VAL A 81 -17.44 -10.68 -8.58
CA VAL A 81 -16.81 -10.42 -7.29
C VAL A 81 -17.52 -11.21 -6.18
N LYS A 82 -16.75 -12.02 -5.47
CA LYS A 82 -17.29 -12.95 -4.46
C LYS A 82 -17.66 -12.24 -3.17
N VAL A 83 -18.83 -12.54 -2.62
CA VAL A 83 -19.23 -12.15 -1.27
C VAL A 83 -18.54 -13.05 -0.25
N VAL A 84 -17.73 -12.46 0.63
CA VAL A 84 -16.99 -13.18 1.68
C VAL A 84 -17.79 -13.22 2.98
N ALA A 85 -18.43 -12.11 3.34
CA ALA A 85 -19.29 -12.03 4.52
C ALA A 85 -20.47 -11.08 4.28
N LEU A 86 -21.59 -11.43 4.88
CA LEU A 86 -22.78 -10.58 5.01
C LEU A 86 -23.42 -10.91 6.35
N ASP A 87 -23.20 -10.04 7.34
CA ASP A 87 -23.62 -10.30 8.70
C ASP A 87 -24.68 -9.31 9.15
N PHE A 88 -25.60 -9.80 9.99
CA PHE A 88 -26.64 -9.03 10.61
C PHE A 88 -26.46 -9.01 12.13
N LYS A 89 -27.07 -8.03 12.80
CA LYS A 89 -26.86 -7.78 14.23
C LYS A 89 -27.26 -8.98 15.14
N TYR A 90 -28.24 -9.75 14.73
CA TYR A 90 -28.74 -10.88 15.50
C TYR A 90 -28.91 -12.13 14.61
N PRO A 91 -27.81 -12.75 14.18
CA PRO A 91 -27.83 -13.77 13.13
C PRO A 91 -28.60 -15.04 13.50
N GLU A 92 -28.65 -15.38 14.79
CA GLU A 92 -29.35 -16.60 15.29
C GLU A 92 -30.73 -16.32 15.85
N SER A 93 -31.22 -15.08 15.77
CA SER A 93 -32.53 -14.71 16.33
C SER A 93 -33.64 -14.89 15.31
N GLU A 94 -34.90 -14.99 15.83
CA GLU A 94 -36.08 -14.97 15.00
C GLU A 94 -36.28 -13.67 14.20
N PHE A 95 -35.54 -12.61 14.60
CA PHE A 95 -35.57 -11.30 13.94
C PHE A 95 -34.51 -11.13 12.81
N CYS A 96 -33.66 -12.13 12.60
CA CYS A 96 -32.61 -12.05 11.57
C CYS A 96 -33.24 -11.87 10.18
N PRO A 97 -32.92 -10.79 9.45
CA PRO A 97 -33.41 -10.59 8.10
C PRO A 97 -32.76 -11.61 7.14
N THR A 98 -33.26 -11.66 5.92
CA THR A 98 -32.65 -12.43 4.82
C THR A 98 -32.20 -11.51 3.71
N ALA A 99 -31.19 -11.92 2.95
CA ALA A 99 -30.75 -11.20 1.77
C ALA A 99 -30.81 -12.12 0.55
N ASN A 100 -30.87 -11.52 -0.63
CA ASN A 100 -30.85 -12.26 -1.90
C ASN A 100 -29.43 -12.68 -2.33
N ILE A 101 -28.41 -12.27 -1.56
CA ILE A 101 -27.01 -12.71 -1.70
C ILE A 101 -26.49 -13.18 -0.34
N GLY A 102 -25.44 -13.98 -0.33
CA GLY A 102 -24.78 -14.44 0.88
C GLY A 102 -23.34 -14.87 0.64
N PRO A 103 -22.61 -15.28 1.69
CA PRO A 103 -21.24 -15.75 1.55
C PRO A 103 -21.13 -16.88 0.52
N GLY A 104 -20.25 -16.69 -0.46
CA GLY A 104 -20.03 -17.60 -1.58
C GLY A 104 -20.72 -17.20 -2.88
N ASP A 105 -21.74 -16.34 -2.84
CA ASP A 105 -22.35 -15.75 -4.03
C ASP A 105 -21.43 -14.69 -4.67
N THR A 106 -21.74 -14.29 -5.88
CA THR A 106 -21.00 -13.24 -6.61
C THR A 106 -21.91 -12.08 -6.98
N ILE A 107 -21.33 -10.88 -7.10
CA ILE A 107 -22.00 -9.69 -7.63
C ILE A 107 -21.18 -9.13 -8.80
N ASP A 108 -21.87 -8.51 -9.74
CA ASP A 108 -21.25 -7.86 -10.89
C ASP A 108 -21.01 -6.37 -10.58
N LEU A 109 -19.74 -5.99 -10.46
CA LEU A 109 -19.29 -4.62 -10.25
C LEU A 109 -18.63 -4.01 -11.49
N SER A 110 -18.73 -4.66 -12.66
CA SER A 110 -18.08 -4.19 -13.89
C SER A 110 -18.56 -2.81 -14.35
N ASP A 111 -19.83 -2.48 -14.05
CA ASP A 111 -20.42 -1.16 -14.33
C ASP A 111 -20.19 -0.13 -13.20
N GLY A 112 -19.34 -0.45 -12.22
CA GLY A 112 -19.00 0.43 -11.08
C GLY A 112 -19.93 0.32 -9.88
N SER A 113 -21.07 -0.37 -10.01
CA SER A 113 -22.01 -0.62 -8.91
C SER A 113 -22.83 -1.87 -9.12
N ALA A 114 -23.33 -2.44 -8.02
CA ALA A 114 -24.29 -3.54 -8.01
C ALA A 114 -25.33 -3.33 -6.91
N GLU A 115 -26.42 -4.09 -6.93
CA GLU A 115 -27.46 -4.00 -5.91
C GLU A 115 -27.73 -5.36 -5.28
N PHE A 116 -28.07 -5.33 -3.99
CA PHE A 116 -28.65 -6.47 -3.30
C PHE A 116 -29.80 -6.03 -2.42
N VAL A 117 -30.70 -6.96 -2.11
CA VAL A 117 -31.91 -6.69 -1.35
C VAL A 117 -31.87 -7.44 -0.02
N VAL A 118 -32.17 -6.72 1.05
CA VAL A 118 -32.41 -7.30 2.39
C VAL A 118 -33.86 -7.23 2.70
N THR A 119 -34.44 -8.36 3.15
CA THR A 119 -35.84 -8.51 3.52
C THR A 119 -35.92 -8.72 5.03
N ALA A 120 -36.62 -7.82 5.69
CA ALA A 120 -36.95 -7.93 7.12
C ALA A 120 -38.00 -9.03 7.39
N LYS A 121 -38.17 -9.46 8.64
CA LYS A 121 -39.12 -10.51 9.02
C LYS A 121 -40.59 -10.14 8.80
N ASN A 122 -40.90 -8.84 8.81
CA ASN A 122 -42.23 -8.35 8.47
C ASN A 122 -42.47 -8.25 6.95
N GLY A 123 -41.50 -8.64 6.12
CA GLY A 123 -41.61 -8.62 4.66
C GLY A 123 -41.19 -7.29 3.99
N GLU A 124 -40.84 -6.25 4.74
CA GLU A 124 -40.31 -5.01 4.19
C GLU A 124 -38.92 -5.25 3.61
N THR A 125 -38.63 -4.60 2.50
CA THR A 125 -37.35 -4.73 1.82
C THR A 125 -36.55 -3.43 1.87
N ARG A 126 -35.21 -3.56 1.76
CA ARG A 126 -34.31 -2.45 1.50
C ARG A 126 -33.28 -2.87 0.44
N THR A 127 -33.14 -2.04 -0.59
CA THR A 127 -32.15 -2.22 -1.63
C THR A 127 -30.87 -1.49 -1.24
N TYR A 128 -29.76 -2.18 -1.21
CA TYR A 128 -28.44 -1.63 -0.99
C TYR A 128 -27.70 -1.53 -2.32
N THR A 129 -27.26 -0.33 -2.66
CA THR A 129 -26.36 -0.11 -3.79
C THR A 129 -24.91 -0.23 -3.29
N VAL A 130 -24.19 -1.19 -3.82
CA VAL A 130 -22.75 -1.39 -3.59
C VAL A 130 -21.97 -0.55 -4.58
N THR A 131 -21.04 0.26 -4.08
CA THR A 131 -20.08 1.00 -4.87
C THR A 131 -18.67 0.71 -4.38
N TYR A 132 -17.68 0.84 -5.24
CA TYR A 132 -16.29 0.65 -4.82
C TYR A 132 -15.38 1.80 -5.25
N SER A 133 -14.29 1.96 -4.50
CA SER A 133 -13.10 2.70 -4.90
C SER A 133 -11.94 1.73 -5.09
N VAL A 134 -11.07 2.02 -6.04
CA VAL A 134 -9.85 1.23 -6.23
C VAL A 134 -8.87 1.59 -5.11
N PHE A 135 -8.43 0.58 -4.37
CA PHE A 135 -7.34 0.74 -3.41
C PHE A 135 -6.02 0.69 -4.16
N THR A 136 -5.18 1.70 -3.96
CA THR A 136 -3.83 1.78 -4.53
C THR A 136 -2.80 1.97 -3.43
N ASP A 137 -1.67 1.28 -3.53
CA ASP A 137 -0.51 1.58 -2.68
C ASP A 137 0.33 2.69 -3.31
N THR A 138 0.95 3.54 -2.49
CA THR A 138 1.81 4.63 -2.98
C THR A 138 3.04 4.14 -3.74
N LEU A 139 3.43 2.88 -3.50
CA LEU A 139 4.55 2.24 -4.19
C LEU A 139 4.13 1.66 -5.55
N GLU A 140 2.85 1.37 -5.77
CA GLU A 140 2.39 0.91 -7.07
C GLU A 140 2.73 1.91 -8.16
N GLY A 141 3.29 1.43 -9.27
CA GLY A 141 3.67 2.29 -10.38
C GLY A 141 4.91 1.83 -11.14
N THR A 142 5.26 2.62 -12.13
CA THR A 142 6.47 2.46 -12.94
C THR A 142 7.47 3.54 -12.57
N TYR A 143 8.70 3.14 -12.38
CA TYR A 143 9.78 4.03 -11.94
C TYR A 143 10.99 3.91 -12.86
N SER A 144 11.63 5.06 -13.13
CA SER A 144 12.95 5.14 -13.71
C SER A 144 13.93 5.73 -12.71
N PHE A 145 15.21 5.58 -13.00
CA PHE A 145 16.26 6.16 -12.15
C PHE A 145 16.38 7.65 -12.39
N THR A 146 16.51 8.41 -11.30
CA THR A 146 16.73 9.85 -11.34
C THR A 146 18.21 10.13 -11.49
N LYS A 147 18.59 10.87 -12.52
CA LYS A 147 19.96 11.37 -12.68
C LYS A 147 20.09 12.70 -11.96
N VAL A 148 20.88 12.72 -10.92
CA VAL A 148 21.14 13.93 -10.13
C VAL A 148 22.41 14.55 -10.69
N GLY A 149 22.28 15.68 -11.38
CA GLY A 149 23.41 16.43 -11.89
C GLY A 149 24.14 17.20 -10.78
N GLY A 150 25.46 17.17 -10.76
CA GLY A 150 26.27 18.20 -10.12
C GLY A 150 26.44 18.17 -8.62
N LEU A 151 26.07 17.12 -7.90
CA LEU A 151 26.24 17.12 -6.44
C LEU A 151 27.70 17.16 -5.98
N LEU A 152 28.66 16.80 -6.82
CA LEU A 152 30.08 16.69 -6.42
C LEU A 152 31.08 17.02 -7.50
N ASP A 153 30.65 17.47 -8.65
CA ASP A 153 31.57 17.89 -9.69
C ASP A 153 31.69 19.41 -9.71
N THR A 154 32.75 19.90 -9.11
CA THR A 154 33.15 21.30 -9.25
C THR A 154 33.58 21.64 -10.68
N SER A 155 33.70 20.66 -11.56
CA SER A 155 34.00 20.83 -12.99
C SER A 155 32.78 20.90 -13.90
N GLY A 156 31.58 20.66 -13.38
CA GLY A 156 30.32 20.94 -14.07
C GLY A 156 29.95 19.99 -15.22
N ALA A 157 30.52 18.82 -15.32
CA ALA A 157 30.44 18.05 -16.57
C ALA A 157 29.83 16.65 -16.46
N VAL A 158 29.46 16.15 -15.27
CA VAL A 158 29.03 14.76 -15.16
C VAL A 158 27.68 14.61 -14.45
N PRO A 159 26.67 14.04 -15.13
CA PRO A 159 25.47 13.63 -14.44
C PRO A 159 25.84 12.57 -13.41
N LEU A 160 25.36 12.75 -12.18
CA LEU A 160 25.50 11.74 -11.15
C LEU A 160 24.76 10.48 -11.56
N ALA A 161 25.37 9.34 -11.34
CA ALA A 161 24.67 8.07 -11.42
C ALA A 161 23.51 8.07 -10.42
N SER A 162 22.41 7.44 -10.79
CA SER A 162 21.27 7.25 -9.90
C SER A 162 21.59 6.33 -8.74
N LEU A 163 22.64 5.56 -8.87
CA LEU A 163 23.20 4.72 -7.84
C LEU A 163 24.21 5.53 -7.03
N VAL A 164 23.89 5.69 -5.75
CA VAL A 164 24.78 6.38 -4.79
C VAL A 164 25.26 5.37 -3.77
N MET A 165 26.56 5.24 -3.62
CA MET A 165 27.19 4.41 -2.62
C MET A 165 27.93 5.29 -1.63
N ILE A 166 27.55 5.22 -0.34
CA ILE A 166 28.16 5.99 0.73
C ILE A 166 28.92 5.04 1.64
N GLY A 167 30.21 5.30 1.80
CA GLY A 167 31.07 4.50 2.67
C GLY A 167 32.50 5.01 2.69
N GLY A 168 33.37 4.37 3.42
CA GLY A 168 34.75 4.78 3.55
C GLY A 168 34.93 6.12 4.25
N PHE A 169 35.99 6.81 3.98
CA PHE A 169 36.29 8.12 4.49
C PHE A 169 35.82 9.26 3.57
N GLU A 170 35.76 10.48 4.09
CA GLU A 170 35.05 11.61 3.47
C GLU A 170 35.42 11.88 2.00
N GLY A 171 36.67 11.81 1.63
CA GLY A 171 37.12 12.03 0.24
C GLY A 171 36.57 10.98 -0.74
N TRP A 172 36.26 9.81 -0.28
CA TRP A 172 35.79 8.68 -1.09
C TRP A 172 34.28 8.59 -1.27
N ILE A 173 33.53 9.19 -0.38
CA ILE A 173 32.08 9.33 -0.56
C ILE A 173 31.78 10.09 -1.85
N THR A 174 32.52 11.17 -2.07
CA THR A 174 32.48 11.94 -3.32
C THR A 174 32.72 11.07 -4.54
N TYR A 175 33.64 10.14 -4.43
CA TYR A 175 33.99 9.20 -5.48
C TYR A 175 32.88 8.19 -5.75
N CYS A 176 32.32 7.59 -4.73
CA CYS A 176 31.29 6.59 -4.89
C CYS A 176 29.99 7.14 -5.48
N GLN A 177 29.77 8.46 -5.39
CA GLN A 177 28.61 9.11 -6.01
C GLN A 177 28.78 9.36 -7.51
N VAL A 178 30.01 9.33 -8.02
CA VAL A 178 30.34 9.62 -9.42
C VAL A 178 30.98 8.40 -10.08
N MET A 179 30.34 7.27 -9.95
CA MET A 179 30.90 5.96 -10.28
C MET A 179 31.26 5.76 -11.75
N ASP A 180 30.72 6.55 -12.64
CA ASP A 180 31.04 6.50 -14.06
C ASP A 180 32.46 6.93 -14.38
N LYS A 181 33.16 7.54 -13.44
CA LYS A 181 34.54 8.07 -13.66
C LYS A 181 35.62 7.13 -13.18
N TYR A 182 35.31 6.06 -12.50
CA TYR A 182 36.33 5.41 -11.72
C TYR A 182 36.76 4.05 -12.20
N TRP A 183 38.03 3.91 -12.12
CA TRP A 183 38.91 2.78 -12.32
C TRP A 183 38.58 1.56 -11.45
N ILE A 184 37.77 1.71 -10.41
CA ILE A 184 37.24 0.60 -9.62
C ILE A 184 36.22 -0.21 -10.45
N TRP A 185 35.49 0.47 -11.32
CA TRP A 185 34.48 -0.10 -12.18
C TRP A 185 35.01 -0.14 -13.60
N THR A 186 35.54 -1.28 -14.01
CA THR A 186 35.90 -1.52 -15.41
C THR A 186 34.64 -1.52 -16.28
N ASN A 187 34.78 -1.53 -17.59
CA ASN A 187 33.65 -1.53 -18.52
C ASN A 187 32.65 -2.68 -18.27
N ASP A 188 33.10 -3.78 -17.67
CA ASP A 188 32.24 -4.94 -17.37
C ASP A 188 31.41 -4.77 -16.09
N TYR A 189 31.74 -3.78 -15.25
CA TYR A 189 31.10 -3.52 -13.96
C TYR A 189 30.37 -2.19 -13.93
N ASN A 190 30.07 -1.61 -15.09
CA ASN A 190 29.54 -0.28 -15.16
C ASN A 190 28.16 -0.18 -14.49
N PRO A 191 28.01 0.57 -13.39
CA PRO A 191 26.73 0.74 -12.71
C PRO A 191 25.68 1.46 -13.57
N ARG A 192 26.07 2.07 -14.68
CA ARG A 192 25.15 2.64 -15.66
C ARG A 192 24.23 1.62 -16.30
N HIS A 193 24.62 0.35 -16.34
CA HIS A 193 23.74 -0.73 -16.74
C HIS A 193 22.65 -1.04 -15.73
N GLU A 194 22.63 -0.37 -14.58
CA GLU A 194 21.54 -0.44 -13.61
C GLU A 194 20.72 0.86 -13.60
N ASP A 195 21.36 2.01 -13.93
CA ASP A 195 20.72 3.32 -13.83
C ASP A 195 19.80 3.68 -15.00
N ASP A 196 19.73 2.84 -16.02
CA ASP A 196 18.78 2.94 -17.14
C ASP A 196 17.65 1.90 -17.07
N ASN A 197 17.63 1.05 -16.03
CA ASN A 197 16.59 0.08 -15.79
C ASN A 197 15.24 0.74 -15.49
N THR A 198 14.19 -0.05 -15.66
CA THR A 198 12.84 0.32 -15.24
C THR A 198 12.37 -0.62 -14.14
N LEU A 199 11.82 -0.05 -13.07
CA LEU A 199 11.19 -0.80 -11.99
C LEU A 199 9.66 -0.67 -12.12
N SER A 200 8.97 -1.80 -12.17
CA SER A 200 7.51 -1.85 -12.23
C SER A 200 6.98 -2.53 -10.99
N PHE A 201 6.30 -1.78 -10.12
CA PHE A 201 5.68 -2.29 -8.90
C PHE A 201 4.18 -2.46 -9.11
N ARG A 202 3.64 -3.61 -8.72
CA ARG A 202 2.21 -3.92 -8.75
C ARG A 202 1.76 -4.40 -7.39
N LEU A 203 0.65 -3.84 -6.91
CA LEU A 203 -0.05 -4.28 -5.72
C LEU A 203 -0.87 -5.55 -6.02
N GLU A 204 -0.77 -6.58 -5.16
CA GLU A 204 -1.56 -7.81 -5.27
C GLU A 204 -2.54 -7.97 -4.11
N ARG A 205 -2.13 -7.60 -2.90
CA ARG A 205 -2.97 -7.71 -1.70
C ARG A 205 -2.52 -6.74 -0.61
N ALA A 206 -3.41 -6.51 0.34
CA ALA A 206 -3.08 -5.85 1.59
C ALA A 206 -3.64 -6.63 2.78
N ASP A 207 -3.03 -6.46 3.94
CA ASP A 207 -3.49 -7.02 5.20
C ASP A 207 -4.28 -5.96 5.96
N ASP A 208 -5.56 -6.25 6.24
CA ASP A 208 -6.48 -5.32 6.90
C ASP A 208 -6.14 -5.03 8.35
N GLN A 209 -5.39 -5.93 9.01
CA GLN A 209 -5.08 -5.81 10.44
C GLN A 209 -3.78 -5.04 10.65
N THR A 210 -2.78 -5.31 9.82
CA THR A 210 -1.44 -4.70 9.94
C THR A 210 -1.28 -3.47 9.06
N GLY A 211 -2.08 -3.33 7.99
CA GLY A 211 -1.92 -2.31 6.96
C GLY A 211 -0.74 -2.57 6.02
N GLU A 212 -0.13 -3.75 6.11
CA GLU A 212 0.93 -4.15 5.19
C GLU A 212 0.38 -4.42 3.79
N THR A 213 1.12 -4.02 2.79
CA THR A 213 0.79 -4.26 1.38
C THR A 213 1.83 -5.17 0.73
N PHE A 214 1.38 -5.97 -0.23
CA PHE A 214 2.17 -7.02 -0.85
C PHE A 214 1.96 -7.02 -2.35
N GLY A 215 3.01 -7.31 -3.09
CA GLY A 215 2.91 -7.37 -4.53
C GLY A 215 4.14 -7.92 -5.22
N THR A 216 4.19 -7.69 -6.51
CA THR A 216 5.30 -8.07 -7.38
C THR A 216 6.04 -6.84 -7.88
N VAL A 217 7.34 -7.00 -8.12
CA VAL A 217 8.17 -6.00 -8.78
C VAL A 217 8.96 -6.66 -9.91
N VAL A 218 9.00 -5.98 -11.03
CA VAL A 218 9.81 -6.36 -12.20
C VAL A 218 10.87 -5.29 -12.41
N ASN A 219 12.13 -5.71 -12.36
CA ASN A 219 13.29 -4.90 -12.73
C ASN A 219 13.70 -5.31 -14.16
N THR A 220 13.44 -4.44 -15.13
CA THR A 220 13.77 -4.68 -16.53
C THR A 220 15.01 -3.90 -16.93
N PRO A 221 15.92 -4.51 -17.73
CA PRO A 221 17.09 -3.80 -18.22
C PRO A 221 16.66 -2.62 -19.10
N GLY A 222 17.49 -1.60 -19.11
CA GLY A 222 17.30 -0.44 -19.97
C GLY A 222 17.50 -0.75 -21.45
N PRO A 223 17.58 0.31 -22.29
CA PRO A 223 17.75 0.17 -23.75
C PRO A 223 19.01 -0.59 -24.16
N ASP A 224 20.01 -0.69 -23.30
CA ASP A 224 21.23 -1.44 -23.55
C ASP A 224 21.05 -2.97 -23.37
N GLY A 225 19.93 -3.41 -22.82
CA GLY A 225 19.56 -4.81 -22.58
C GLY A 225 20.42 -5.48 -21.51
N LYS A 226 21.05 -4.73 -20.61
CA LYS A 226 22.00 -5.25 -19.64
C LYS A 226 21.63 -4.83 -18.21
N TYR A 227 22.05 -5.65 -17.26
CA TYR A 227 22.14 -5.29 -15.85
C TYR A 227 23.60 -5.02 -15.48
N ALA A 228 23.83 -4.14 -14.51
CA ALA A 228 25.15 -4.00 -13.94
C ALA A 228 25.63 -5.33 -13.33
N ASN A 229 26.92 -5.59 -13.44
CA ASN A 229 27.55 -6.77 -12.88
C ASN A 229 28.58 -6.36 -11.84
N TYR A 230 28.25 -6.57 -10.58
CA TYR A 230 29.07 -6.18 -9.44
C TYR A 230 29.98 -7.34 -9.02
N ILE A 231 30.90 -7.73 -9.92
CA ILE A 231 31.93 -8.73 -9.65
C ILE A 231 33.29 -8.04 -9.64
N PHE A 232 33.98 -8.05 -8.50
CA PHE A 232 35.36 -7.59 -8.38
C PHE A 232 36.32 -8.78 -8.46
N LYS A 233 37.03 -8.89 -9.55
CA LYS A 233 37.96 -10.01 -9.80
C LYS A 233 37.18 -11.36 -9.68
N THR A 234 37.22 -11.98 -8.51
CA THR A 234 36.52 -13.24 -8.19
C THR A 234 35.41 -13.07 -7.17
N TYR A 235 35.15 -11.86 -6.71
CA TYR A 235 34.16 -11.59 -5.65
C TYR A 235 32.86 -11.10 -6.24
N ASP A 236 31.82 -11.87 -6.08
CA ASP A 236 30.46 -11.50 -6.43
C ASP A 236 29.83 -10.69 -5.27
N ILE A 237 29.52 -9.43 -5.54
CA ILE A 237 28.86 -8.52 -4.60
C ILE A 237 27.54 -8.00 -5.15
N ASN A 238 26.97 -8.68 -6.15
CA ASN A 238 25.68 -8.31 -6.73
C ASN A 238 24.60 -8.22 -5.66
N GLU A 239 24.52 -9.15 -4.72
CA GLU A 239 23.56 -9.15 -3.64
C GLU A 239 23.61 -7.89 -2.78
N GLN A 240 24.76 -7.29 -2.62
CA GLN A 240 24.92 -6.07 -1.80
C GLN A 240 24.47 -4.80 -2.53
N TYR A 241 24.71 -4.71 -3.84
CA TYR A 241 24.57 -3.47 -4.60
C TYR A 241 23.30 -3.45 -5.45
N ARG A 242 22.80 -4.59 -5.87
CA ARG A 242 21.54 -4.68 -6.58
C ARG A 242 20.41 -4.80 -5.58
N LEU A 243 19.72 -3.67 -5.33
CA LEU A 243 18.66 -3.58 -4.31
C LEU A 243 17.41 -4.37 -4.71
N ILE A 244 17.06 -4.36 -5.99
CA ILE A 244 15.99 -5.18 -6.57
C ILE A 244 16.65 -6.17 -7.52
N PRO A 245 16.48 -7.50 -7.35
CA PRO A 245 17.01 -8.48 -8.27
C PRO A 245 16.63 -8.22 -9.73
N ALA A 246 17.47 -8.67 -10.67
CA ALA A 246 17.14 -8.63 -12.08
C ALA A 246 15.91 -9.48 -12.37
N GLY A 247 15.01 -9.02 -13.24
CA GLY A 247 13.77 -9.71 -13.55
C GLY A 247 12.72 -9.57 -12.47
N LYS A 248 12.07 -10.66 -12.10
CA LYS A 248 10.88 -10.69 -11.23
C LYS A 248 11.21 -10.97 -9.78
N SER A 249 10.54 -10.27 -8.87
CA SER A 249 10.63 -10.44 -7.42
C SER A 249 9.29 -10.13 -6.77
N ARG A 250 9.16 -10.42 -5.48
CA ARG A 250 8.02 -9.99 -4.65
C ARG A 250 8.46 -8.94 -3.66
N TRP A 251 7.50 -8.14 -3.22
CA TRP A 251 7.73 -7.13 -2.19
C TRP A 251 6.62 -7.14 -1.14
N ALA A 252 7.00 -6.77 0.08
CA ALA A 252 6.07 -6.41 1.16
C ALA A 252 6.47 -5.03 1.68
N LYS A 253 5.50 -4.13 1.83
CA LYS A 253 5.69 -2.81 2.42
C LYS A 253 5.14 -2.79 3.83
N HIS A 254 5.96 -2.36 4.76
CA HIS A 254 5.65 -2.30 6.18
C HIS A 254 5.34 -0.87 6.60
N GLY A 255 4.51 -0.72 7.62
CA GLY A 255 4.10 0.59 8.13
C GLY A 255 5.23 1.43 8.76
N ASP A 256 6.42 0.85 8.89
CA ASP A 256 7.63 1.50 9.42
C ASP A 256 8.48 2.22 8.35
N GLY A 257 7.97 2.34 7.11
CA GLY A 257 8.69 2.98 6.00
C GLY A 257 9.69 2.08 5.29
N TYR A 258 9.62 0.77 5.53
CA TYR A 258 10.46 -0.23 4.87
C TYR A 258 9.69 -1.06 3.86
N ILE A 259 10.39 -1.52 2.84
CA ILE A 259 9.97 -2.63 2.00
C ILE A 259 10.93 -3.80 2.17
N THR A 260 10.39 -5.00 2.08
CA THR A 260 11.18 -6.23 2.04
C THR A 260 11.02 -6.87 0.68
N ILE A 261 12.12 -7.26 0.07
CA ILE A 261 12.16 -7.93 -1.22
C ILE A 261 12.36 -9.43 -1.01
N TYR A 262 11.63 -10.23 -1.77
CA TYR A 262 11.63 -11.69 -1.72
C TYR A 262 11.86 -12.26 -3.11
N ALA A 263 12.33 -13.51 -3.17
CA ALA A 263 12.35 -14.25 -4.43
C ALA A 263 10.92 -14.37 -4.98
N TYR A 264 10.77 -14.37 -6.30
CA TYR A 264 9.44 -14.44 -6.92
C TYR A 264 8.65 -15.69 -6.51
N GLU A 265 9.35 -16.79 -6.31
CA GLU A 265 8.80 -18.09 -5.90
C GLU A 265 8.34 -18.12 -4.44
N ASP A 266 8.81 -17.19 -3.60
CA ASP A 266 8.42 -17.07 -2.19
C ASP A 266 7.06 -16.38 -2.04
N THR A 267 5.99 -17.09 -2.40
CA THR A 267 4.60 -16.60 -2.31
C THR A 267 4.11 -16.42 -0.89
N GLU A 268 4.82 -16.98 0.09
CA GLU A 268 4.47 -16.89 1.51
C GLU A 268 5.27 -15.80 2.25
N TYR A 269 6.18 -15.11 1.57
CA TYR A 269 6.99 -14.00 2.10
C TYR A 269 7.80 -14.39 3.35
N LYS A 270 8.44 -15.58 3.33
CA LYS A 270 9.15 -16.15 4.48
C LYS A 270 10.63 -15.83 4.52
N THR A 271 11.26 -15.74 3.35
CA THR A 271 12.72 -15.62 3.25
C THR A 271 13.12 -14.31 2.57
N PRO A 272 13.33 -13.24 3.34
CA PRO A 272 13.70 -11.95 2.79
C PRO A 272 15.07 -12.00 2.12
N LEU A 273 15.16 -11.44 0.91
CA LEU A 273 16.43 -11.17 0.24
C LEU A 273 17.03 -9.86 0.74
N HIS A 274 16.23 -8.80 0.72
CA HIS A 274 16.64 -7.46 1.12
C HIS A 274 15.55 -6.78 1.95
N LYS A 275 15.95 -6.03 2.98
CA LYS A 275 15.11 -5.02 3.62
C LYS A 275 15.63 -3.66 3.20
N LEU A 276 14.76 -2.86 2.57
CA LEU A 276 15.08 -1.55 2.01
C LEU A 276 14.25 -0.49 2.71
N GLU A 277 14.88 0.62 3.05
CA GLU A 277 14.20 1.80 3.54
C GLU A 277 13.68 2.61 2.34
N LEU A 278 12.44 3.11 2.46
CA LEU A 278 11.86 4.04 1.51
C LEU A 278 12.11 5.46 2.01
N LEU A 279 12.96 6.19 1.32
CA LEU A 279 13.28 7.57 1.66
C LEU A 279 12.51 8.51 0.73
N GLU A 280 11.65 9.31 1.33
CA GLU A 280 10.91 10.35 0.61
C GLU A 280 11.82 11.51 0.22
N LYS A 281 11.31 12.39 -0.64
CA LYS A 281 12.00 13.62 -1.06
C LYS A 281 12.49 14.43 0.13
N GLY A 282 13.77 14.77 0.12
CA GLY A 282 14.38 15.61 1.16
C GLY A 282 15.83 15.26 1.45
N ASP A 283 16.36 15.90 2.47
CA ASP A 283 17.71 15.67 2.96
C ASP A 283 17.71 14.61 4.07
N HIS A 284 18.45 13.53 3.86
CA HIS A 284 18.58 12.42 4.79
C HIS A 284 20.00 12.31 5.29
N LYS A 285 20.16 12.13 6.60
CA LYS A 285 21.46 12.04 7.26
C LYS A 285 21.80 10.60 7.60
N PHE A 286 22.99 10.20 7.25
CA PHE A 286 23.50 8.85 7.48
C PHE A 286 24.82 8.89 8.22
N TRP A 287 24.99 7.90 9.07
CA TRP A 287 26.22 7.71 9.84
C TRP A 287 27.08 6.61 9.23
N SER A 288 28.38 6.83 9.15
CA SER A 288 29.34 5.83 8.70
C SER A 288 30.53 5.74 9.64
N GLU A 289 30.67 4.64 10.34
CA GLU A 289 31.81 4.38 11.25
C GLU A 289 33.14 4.38 10.52
N ALA A 290 33.16 3.92 9.26
CA ALA A 290 34.37 3.91 8.45
C ALA A 290 34.88 5.33 8.20
N VAL A 291 33.98 6.27 7.88
CA VAL A 291 34.34 7.68 7.68
C VAL A 291 34.88 8.30 8.97
N GLN A 292 34.28 7.98 10.10
CA GLN A 292 34.76 8.46 11.41
C GLN A 292 36.16 7.92 11.74
N ALA A 293 36.42 6.65 11.47
CA ALA A 293 37.72 6.03 11.75
C ALA A 293 38.87 6.69 10.96
N GLU A 294 38.58 7.19 9.77
CA GLU A 294 39.55 7.92 8.92
C GLU A 294 39.63 9.42 9.25
N GLY A 295 38.97 9.88 10.33
CA GLY A 295 39.04 11.27 10.77
C GLY A 295 38.13 12.25 10.03
N GLY A 296 37.27 11.74 9.16
CA GLY A 296 36.24 12.53 8.48
C GLY A 296 34.98 12.77 9.34
N SER A 297 34.04 13.56 8.82
CA SER A 297 32.72 13.66 9.43
C SER A 297 31.92 12.38 9.17
N ALA A 298 31.56 11.69 10.25
CA ALA A 298 30.80 10.44 10.17
C ALA A 298 29.36 10.64 9.67
N GLU A 299 28.79 11.83 9.83
CA GLU A 299 27.47 12.17 9.33
C GLU A 299 27.56 12.74 7.91
N LYS A 300 26.81 12.17 7.00
CA LYS A 300 26.67 12.60 5.60
C LYS A 300 25.21 12.83 5.26
N THR A 301 24.96 13.82 4.42
CA THR A 301 23.62 14.15 3.93
C THR A 301 23.49 13.70 2.49
N VAL A 302 22.43 12.94 2.21
CA VAL A 302 21.99 12.58 0.86
C VAL A 302 20.71 13.34 0.55
N ASN A 303 20.71 14.12 -0.51
CA ASN A 303 19.51 14.76 -1.02
C ASN A 303 18.76 13.79 -1.94
N VAL A 304 17.55 13.39 -1.55
CA VAL A 304 16.65 12.55 -2.34
C VAL A 304 15.73 13.47 -3.15
N PRO A 305 15.80 13.46 -4.49
CA PRO A 305 15.01 14.38 -5.31
C PRO A 305 13.53 14.03 -5.36
N GLU A 306 13.16 12.74 -5.30
CA GLU A 306 11.77 12.27 -5.30
C GLU A 306 11.58 11.09 -4.34
N LEU A 307 12.21 9.97 -4.62
CA LEU A 307 12.17 8.74 -3.81
C LEU A 307 13.52 8.06 -3.87
N ALA A 308 13.92 7.39 -2.80
CA ALA A 308 15.06 6.49 -2.84
C ALA A 308 14.74 5.15 -2.18
N LEU A 309 15.26 4.09 -2.77
CA LEU A 309 15.43 2.80 -2.12
C LEU A 309 16.81 2.82 -1.47
N HIS A 310 16.86 2.59 -0.17
CA HIS A 310 18.09 2.63 0.60
C HIS A 310 18.34 1.32 1.31
N ARG A 311 19.56 0.85 1.26
CA ARG A 311 20.03 -0.28 2.04
C ARG A 311 21.28 0.10 2.81
N SER A 312 21.24 -0.10 4.12
CA SER A 312 22.40 -0.05 4.98
C SER A 312 22.90 -1.47 5.26
N PHE A 313 24.20 -1.68 5.29
CA PHE A 313 24.79 -2.97 5.62
C PHE A 313 26.07 -2.82 6.42
N GLY A 314 26.41 -3.89 7.15
CA GLY A 314 27.62 -3.96 7.95
C GLY A 314 28.91 -3.97 7.12
N PRO A 315 30.05 -4.22 7.75
CA PRO A 315 31.32 -4.41 7.07
C PRO A 315 31.17 -5.38 5.91
N GLY A 316 31.74 -5.05 4.77
CA GLY A 316 31.69 -5.88 3.58
C GLY A 316 32.24 -7.30 3.81
N PRO A 317 32.04 -8.22 2.85
CA PRO A 317 32.32 -9.62 3.01
C PRO A 317 33.81 -9.96 3.10
N PHE A 318 34.68 -9.00 2.86
CA PHE A 318 36.12 -9.21 2.80
C PHE A 318 36.69 -8.92 4.18
N ASN A 319 36.92 -9.94 4.98
CA ASN A 319 37.60 -9.84 6.25
C ASN A 319 38.86 -9.00 6.11
N ASN A 320 38.92 -7.81 6.61
CA ASN A 320 40.03 -6.87 6.81
C ASN A 320 41.45 -7.28 6.28
N GLU A 321 41.54 -8.20 5.35
CA GLU A 321 42.78 -8.76 4.83
C GLU A 321 43.54 -7.76 3.95
N THR A 322 42.91 -6.63 3.63
CA THR A 322 43.53 -5.60 2.83
C THR A 322 43.35 -4.23 3.45
N SER A 323 44.37 -3.79 4.10
CA SER A 323 44.49 -2.40 4.60
C SER A 323 44.98 -1.44 3.53
N ASN A 324 45.13 -1.89 2.28
CA ASN A 324 45.68 -1.10 1.22
C ASN A 324 44.62 -0.45 0.38
N TRP A 325 44.49 0.86 0.49
CA TRP A 325 43.54 1.69 -0.24
C TRP A 325 43.65 1.62 -1.78
N GLY A 326 44.65 0.98 -2.30
CA GLY A 326 44.79 0.64 -3.73
C GLY A 326 44.17 -0.69 -4.12
N ASP A 327 43.58 -1.43 -3.19
CA ASP A 327 42.91 -2.73 -3.47
C ASP A 327 41.40 -2.51 -3.60
N GLU A 328 40.81 -3.02 -4.66
CA GLU A 328 39.35 -2.95 -4.92
C GLU A 328 38.49 -3.52 -3.77
N ARG A 329 38.98 -4.54 -3.06
CA ARG A 329 38.34 -5.10 -1.88
C ARG A 329 38.18 -4.11 -0.75
N TRP A 330 39.12 -3.20 -0.58
CA TRP A 330 39.08 -2.15 0.43
C TRP A 330 37.86 -1.23 0.23
N TYR A 331 37.54 -0.87 -1.00
CA TYR A 331 36.39 -0.02 -1.31
C TYR A 331 35.08 -0.75 -1.02
N ALA A 332 34.95 -2.00 -1.47
CA ALA A 332 33.76 -2.82 -1.21
C ALA A 332 33.52 -3.02 0.29
N ASN A 333 34.58 -3.15 1.10
CA ASN A 333 34.48 -3.27 2.55
C ASN A 333 34.01 -1.98 3.24
N ASN A 334 34.27 -0.83 2.66
CA ASN A 334 34.00 0.46 3.28
C ASN A 334 32.65 1.06 2.88
N ILE A 335 32.00 0.55 1.85
CA ILE A 335 30.67 0.99 1.48
C ILE A 335 29.67 0.43 2.49
N ARG A 336 28.84 1.31 3.05
CA ARG A 336 27.87 0.99 4.09
C ARG A 336 26.43 1.27 3.68
N ASN A 337 26.23 2.07 2.68
CA ASN A 337 24.91 2.49 2.23
C ASN A 337 24.86 2.51 0.71
N VAL A 338 23.79 1.95 0.17
CA VAL A 338 23.48 2.02 -1.26
C VAL A 338 22.11 2.69 -1.41
N PHE A 339 22.06 3.67 -2.29
CA PHE A 339 20.85 4.41 -2.62
C PHE A 339 20.55 4.22 -4.10
N TRP A 340 19.33 3.82 -4.39
CA TRP A 340 18.76 3.90 -5.72
C TRP A 340 17.80 5.07 -5.76
N LEU A 341 18.20 6.16 -6.42
CA LEU A 341 17.37 7.34 -6.58
C LEU A 341 16.44 7.11 -7.76
N ILE A 342 15.15 7.07 -7.47
CA ILE A 342 14.11 6.76 -8.45
C ILE A 342 13.08 7.86 -8.49
N LYS A 343 12.37 7.94 -9.61
CA LYS A 343 11.20 8.81 -9.79
C LYS A 343 10.06 7.99 -10.37
N LYS A 344 8.85 8.33 -9.97
CA LYS A 344 7.64 7.71 -10.49
C LYS A 344 7.32 8.31 -11.87
N ASP A 345 7.25 7.46 -12.88
CA ASP A 345 6.86 7.84 -14.24
C ASP A 345 5.37 7.60 -14.50
N SER A 346 4.76 6.63 -13.81
CA SER A 346 3.34 6.28 -13.91
C SER A 346 2.83 5.73 -12.57
N ASP A 347 1.55 5.96 -12.26
CA ASP A 347 0.86 5.38 -11.09
C ASP A 347 0.41 3.92 -11.33
N SER A 348 0.66 3.38 -12.50
CA SER A 348 0.35 1.98 -12.84
C SER A 348 1.62 1.22 -13.15
N ALA A 349 1.63 -0.07 -12.87
CA ALA A 349 2.65 -0.98 -13.34
C ALA A 349 2.70 -0.97 -14.88
N LEU A 350 3.82 -1.40 -15.46
CA LEU A 350 3.96 -1.54 -16.91
C LEU A 350 2.86 -2.46 -17.47
N PRO A 351 2.31 -2.18 -18.67
CA PRO A 351 1.36 -3.07 -19.33
C PRO A 351 1.89 -4.49 -19.49
N GLU A 352 3.19 -4.63 -19.74
CA GLU A 352 3.89 -5.89 -19.95
C GLU A 352 4.30 -6.57 -18.64
N HIS A 353 3.92 -6.03 -17.48
CA HIS A 353 4.32 -6.56 -16.18
C HIS A 353 3.98 -8.06 -16.03
N ASP A 354 2.79 -8.48 -16.45
CA ASP A 354 2.37 -9.88 -16.41
C ASP A 354 3.13 -10.77 -17.39
N GLU A 355 3.53 -10.23 -18.55
CA GLU A 355 4.36 -10.94 -19.50
C GLU A 355 5.73 -11.26 -18.90
N TYR A 356 6.33 -10.30 -18.19
CA TYR A 356 7.58 -10.51 -17.46
C TYR A 356 7.43 -11.52 -16.33
N LEU A 357 6.32 -11.50 -15.59
CA LEU A 357 6.07 -12.46 -14.53
C LEU A 357 5.93 -13.90 -15.05
N ASN A 358 5.38 -14.05 -16.25
CA ASN A 358 5.13 -15.35 -16.88
C ASN A 358 6.26 -15.82 -17.81
N ALA A 359 7.28 -14.99 -18.05
CA ALA A 359 8.46 -15.39 -18.80
C ALA A 359 9.28 -16.44 -18.02
N GLU A 360 9.67 -17.54 -18.69
CA GLU A 360 10.50 -18.60 -18.13
C GLU A 360 11.95 -18.15 -17.89
#